data_5926712b779a8fc1ce456a6addda4e9c
#
_entry.id   5926712b779a8fc1ce456a6addda4e9c
#
_cell.length_a   1.000
_cell.length_b   1.000
_cell.length_c   1.000
_cell.angle_alpha   90.00
_cell.angle_beta   90.00
_cell.angle_gamma   90.00
#
_symmetry.space_group_name_H-M   'P 1'
#
loop_
_entity.id
_entity.type
_entity.pdbx_description
1 polymer ?
#
loop_
_entity_poly.entity_id
_entity_poly.type
_entity_poly.pdbx_seq_one_letter_code
_entity_poly.pdbx_strand_id
1 'polypeptide(L)'
;MSTPLSPPASPPVPLSSNLPTHADASPPAAAARPRLRPDDGRLVRGRRSRARIRAAARSLFEERGFDGATLRAIGERAGMGASSIYRHVQSKEELLIEELFELQEEAWTRFRAKDDRNRPTAERVRDFLDVQHGLYVADRDLTTIALRATTKTEARVARRVLQLYDRTIGLLMEILQRGRMRNDLAKDVDVLEAARVLFHVTNGARIPWANGMLKDEACRASIHQAVDLIFRGISAGARGPT
;
A
#
# COMPACT_ATOMS: atom_id res chain seq x y z
N MET A 1 49.35 -45.19 -7.79
CA MET A 1 47.88 -45.33 -7.70
C MET A 1 47.31 -44.42 -8.78
N SER A 2 46.76 -45.08 -9.77
CA SER A 2 46.56 -44.57 -11.13
C SER A 2 45.34 -43.70 -11.31
N THR A 3 45.51 -42.56 -11.94
CA THR A 3 44.45 -41.67 -12.45
C THR A 3 43.85 -42.25 -13.73
N PRO A 4 42.53 -42.31 -13.95
CA PRO A 4 41.95 -42.72 -15.23
C PRO A 4 41.90 -41.58 -16.23
N LEU A 5 42.31 -41.88 -17.47
CA LEU A 5 42.27 -41.04 -18.62
C LEU A 5 40.85 -40.72 -19.10
N SER A 6 40.65 -39.47 -19.54
CA SER A 6 39.48 -39.02 -20.31
C SER A 6 39.45 -39.58 -21.72
N PRO A 7 38.27 -39.90 -22.30
CA PRO A 7 38.17 -40.38 -23.67
C PRO A 7 38.30 -39.24 -24.71
N PRO A 8 38.69 -39.56 -25.97
CA PRO A 8 38.96 -38.59 -27.01
C PRO A 8 37.71 -38.00 -27.66
N ALA A 9 37.86 -36.76 -28.11
CA ALA A 9 36.83 -35.96 -28.79
C ALA A 9 36.47 -36.53 -30.19
N SER A 10 35.19 -36.55 -30.50
CA SER A 10 34.68 -36.92 -31.83
C SER A 10 34.86 -35.81 -32.85
N PRO A 11 35.05 -36.12 -34.14
CA PRO A 11 35.28 -35.13 -35.18
C PRO A 11 33.99 -34.40 -35.62
N PRO A 12 34.11 -33.19 -36.18
CA PRO A 12 32.95 -32.35 -36.55
C PRO A 12 32.25 -32.87 -37.82
N VAL A 13 30.92 -32.83 -37.78
CA VAL A 13 30.02 -33.16 -38.87
C VAL A 13 29.90 -31.95 -39.81
N PRO A 14 29.96 -32.10 -41.16
CA PRO A 14 29.82 -30.98 -42.08
C PRO A 14 28.36 -30.50 -42.16
N LEU A 15 28.15 -29.20 -42.03
CA LEU A 15 26.86 -28.53 -42.20
C LEU A 15 26.50 -28.46 -43.70
N SER A 16 25.54 -29.23 -44.12
CA SER A 16 24.89 -29.09 -45.42
C SER A 16 23.98 -27.85 -45.41
N SER A 17 24.30 -26.92 -46.27
CA SER A 17 23.52 -25.74 -46.62
C SER A 17 22.29 -26.14 -47.45
N ASN A 18 21.10 -26.17 -46.82
CA ASN A 18 19.82 -26.04 -47.52
C ASN A 18 18.80 -25.45 -46.55
N LEU A 19 18.73 -24.13 -46.51
CA LEU A 19 17.63 -23.39 -45.86
C LEU A 19 16.64 -23.04 -46.99
N PRO A 20 15.36 -23.44 -46.87
CA PRO A 20 14.31 -22.83 -47.68
C PRO A 20 14.00 -21.44 -47.10
N THR A 21 14.03 -20.47 -47.98
CA THR A 21 13.58 -19.09 -47.75
C THR A 21 12.08 -19.11 -47.35
N HIS A 22 11.79 -19.07 -46.08
CA HIS A 22 10.41 -18.80 -45.60
C HIS A 22 10.17 -17.31 -45.58
N ALA A 23 9.21 -16.93 -46.40
CA ALA A 23 8.60 -15.61 -46.46
C ALA A 23 8.17 -15.13 -45.10
N ASP A 24 8.42 -13.88 -44.91
CA ASP A 24 7.91 -12.93 -43.91
C ASP A 24 6.49 -13.25 -43.42
N ALA A 25 6.38 -13.94 -42.29
CA ALA A 25 5.16 -14.04 -41.51
C ALA A 25 5.44 -13.33 -40.18
N SER A 26 5.18 -12.03 -40.14
CA SER A 26 5.09 -11.26 -38.91
C SER A 26 4.09 -11.99 -37.98
N PRO A 27 4.41 -12.22 -36.70
CA PRO A 27 3.48 -12.81 -35.76
C PRO A 27 2.24 -11.90 -35.65
N PRO A 28 1.02 -12.45 -35.57
CA PRO A 28 -0.18 -11.64 -35.40
C PRO A 28 -0.02 -10.82 -34.14
N ALA A 29 -0.16 -9.49 -34.27
CA ALA A 29 -0.15 -8.56 -33.17
C ALA A 29 -1.08 -9.08 -32.09
N ALA A 30 -0.53 -9.41 -30.91
CA ALA A 30 -1.32 -9.82 -29.76
C ALA A 30 -2.39 -8.76 -29.54
N ALA A 31 -3.66 -9.14 -29.74
CA ALA A 31 -4.79 -8.24 -29.62
C ALA A 31 -4.72 -7.58 -28.25
N ALA A 32 -4.39 -6.31 -28.21
CA ALA A 32 -4.32 -5.52 -26.99
C ALA A 32 -5.69 -5.64 -26.31
N ARG A 33 -5.72 -6.22 -25.10
CA ARG A 33 -6.96 -6.30 -24.31
C ARG A 33 -7.54 -4.90 -24.23
N PRO A 34 -8.82 -4.68 -24.61
CA PRO A 34 -9.41 -3.36 -24.64
C PRO A 34 -9.29 -2.74 -23.25
N ARG A 35 -8.60 -1.58 -23.15
CA ARG A 35 -8.55 -0.79 -21.92
C ARG A 35 -9.97 -0.34 -21.63
N LEU A 36 -10.57 -0.89 -20.57
CA LEU A 36 -11.91 -0.53 -20.13
C LEU A 36 -11.96 0.99 -19.89
N ARG A 37 -12.90 1.68 -20.53
CA ARG A 37 -13.10 3.12 -20.32
C ARG A 37 -13.63 3.36 -18.90
N PRO A 38 -13.34 4.52 -18.28
CA PRO A 38 -13.80 4.81 -16.91
C PRO A 38 -15.32 4.76 -16.71
N ASP A 39 -16.08 4.90 -17.79
CA ASP A 39 -17.54 4.89 -17.87
C ASP A 39 -18.15 3.54 -18.32
N ASP A 40 -17.33 2.50 -18.49
CA ASP A 40 -17.82 1.17 -18.80
C ASP A 40 -18.82 0.73 -17.73
N GLY A 41 -20.06 0.45 -18.16
CA GLY A 41 -21.18 0.12 -17.26
C GLY A 41 -20.90 -1.08 -16.34
N ARG A 42 -19.95 -1.95 -16.69
CA ARG A 42 -19.48 -3.06 -15.86
C ARG A 42 -18.61 -2.56 -14.70
N LEU A 43 -17.70 -1.59 -14.95
CA LEU A 43 -16.87 -0.96 -13.95
C LEU A 43 -17.71 -0.13 -12.98
N VAL A 44 -18.67 0.64 -13.50
CA VAL A 44 -19.58 1.46 -12.67
C VAL A 44 -20.42 0.58 -11.76
N ARG A 45 -21.00 -0.51 -12.29
CA ARG A 45 -21.75 -1.48 -11.47
C ARG A 45 -20.88 -2.14 -10.42
N GLY A 46 -19.63 -2.51 -10.76
CA GLY A 46 -18.68 -3.09 -9.81
C GLY A 46 -18.36 -2.14 -8.65
N ARG A 47 -18.11 -0.86 -8.94
CA ARG A 47 -17.86 0.18 -7.92
C ARG A 47 -19.07 0.40 -7.02
N ARG A 48 -20.28 0.49 -7.58
CA ARG A 48 -21.53 0.63 -6.80
C ARG A 48 -21.77 -0.56 -5.88
N SER A 49 -21.51 -1.79 -6.36
CA SER A 49 -21.64 -3.00 -5.55
C SER A 49 -20.66 -2.99 -4.37
N ARG A 50 -19.38 -2.66 -4.61
CA ARG A 50 -18.39 -2.53 -3.53
C ARG A 50 -18.75 -1.45 -2.52
N ALA A 51 -19.20 -0.28 -2.95
CA ALA A 51 -19.65 0.78 -2.06
C ALA A 51 -20.80 0.32 -1.14
N ARG A 52 -21.80 -0.40 -1.69
CA ARG A 52 -22.89 -0.97 -0.88
C ARG A 52 -22.41 -2.00 0.13
N ILE A 53 -21.49 -2.89 -0.29
CA ILE A 53 -20.91 -3.89 0.61
C ILE A 53 -20.17 -3.21 1.77
N ARG A 54 -19.36 -2.20 1.50
CA ARG A 54 -18.63 -1.46 2.54
C ARG A 54 -19.58 -0.75 3.51
N ALA A 55 -20.59 -0.05 3.00
CA ALA A 55 -21.59 0.61 3.86
C ALA A 55 -22.33 -0.40 4.76
N ALA A 56 -22.72 -1.55 4.21
CA ALA A 56 -23.35 -2.62 4.97
C ALA A 56 -22.41 -3.25 6.00
N ALA A 57 -21.13 -3.42 5.68
CA ALA A 57 -20.13 -3.94 6.59
C ALA A 57 -19.92 -2.99 7.77
N ARG A 58 -19.71 -1.68 7.49
CA ARG A 58 -19.54 -0.65 8.52
C ARG A 58 -20.71 -0.67 9.49
N SER A 59 -21.95 -0.58 9.00
CA SER A 59 -23.15 -0.62 9.82
C SER A 59 -23.23 -1.88 10.70
N LEU A 60 -22.88 -3.06 10.15
CA LEU A 60 -22.90 -4.30 10.93
C LEU A 60 -21.75 -4.38 11.95
N PHE A 61 -20.58 -3.83 11.66
CA PHE A 61 -19.48 -3.75 12.62
C PHE A 61 -19.83 -2.84 13.79
N GLU A 62 -20.52 -1.71 13.54
CA GLU A 62 -21.03 -0.81 14.57
C GLU A 62 -22.12 -1.46 15.43
N GLU A 63 -23.08 -2.18 14.81
CA GLU A 63 -24.23 -2.77 15.51
C GLU A 63 -23.87 -4.03 16.31
N ARG A 64 -22.98 -4.89 15.78
CA ARG A 64 -22.76 -6.25 16.28
C ARG A 64 -21.31 -6.52 16.68
N GLY A 65 -20.45 -5.53 16.52
CA GLY A 65 -19.01 -5.71 16.58
C GLY A 65 -18.46 -6.49 15.37
N PHE A 66 -17.14 -6.47 15.23
CA PHE A 66 -16.47 -7.17 14.11
C PHE A 66 -16.70 -8.69 14.15
N ASP A 67 -16.65 -9.29 15.33
CA ASP A 67 -16.76 -10.76 15.46
C ASP A 67 -18.20 -11.23 15.24
N GLY A 68 -19.22 -10.44 15.60
CA GLY A 68 -20.62 -10.73 15.38
C GLY A 68 -21.12 -10.53 13.95
N ALA A 69 -20.35 -9.82 13.11
CA ALA A 69 -20.68 -9.62 11.71
C ALA A 69 -20.22 -10.80 10.85
N THR A 70 -21.07 -11.27 9.93
CA THR A 70 -20.74 -12.32 8.96
C THR A 70 -20.82 -11.79 7.53
N LEU A 71 -20.05 -12.35 6.60
CA LEU A 71 -20.13 -11.98 5.17
C LEU A 71 -21.54 -12.18 4.61
N ARG A 72 -22.24 -13.22 5.06
CA ARG A 72 -23.63 -13.47 4.67
C ARG A 72 -24.54 -12.32 5.08
N ALA A 73 -24.48 -11.90 6.35
CA ALA A 73 -25.28 -10.78 6.87
C ALA A 73 -24.93 -9.46 6.16
N ILE A 74 -23.64 -9.26 5.85
CA ILE A 74 -23.18 -8.09 5.06
C ILE A 74 -23.78 -8.13 3.65
N GLY A 75 -23.79 -9.29 2.98
CA GLY A 75 -24.42 -9.46 1.68
C GLY A 75 -25.91 -9.18 1.68
N GLU A 76 -26.64 -9.74 2.65
CA GLU A 76 -28.07 -9.53 2.84
C GLU A 76 -28.39 -8.04 3.04
N ARG A 77 -27.64 -7.35 3.90
CA ARG A 77 -27.79 -5.89 4.14
C ARG A 77 -27.44 -5.06 2.90
N ALA A 78 -26.46 -5.47 2.12
CA ALA A 78 -26.10 -4.82 0.85
C ALA A 78 -27.12 -5.06 -0.28
N GLY A 79 -28.21 -5.80 -0.03
CA GLY A 79 -29.20 -6.19 -1.04
C GLY A 79 -28.62 -7.13 -2.09
N MET A 80 -27.76 -8.07 -1.67
CA MET A 80 -27.10 -9.04 -2.54
C MET A 80 -27.43 -10.46 -2.07
N GLY A 81 -27.59 -11.39 -3.00
CA GLY A 81 -27.72 -12.82 -2.67
C GLY A 81 -26.44 -13.35 -2.01
N ALA A 82 -26.58 -14.31 -1.09
CA ALA A 82 -25.47 -14.87 -0.33
C ALA A 82 -24.28 -15.35 -1.18
N SER A 83 -24.52 -15.96 -2.33
CA SER A 83 -23.46 -16.38 -3.27
C SER A 83 -22.80 -15.21 -4.00
N SER A 84 -23.46 -14.06 -4.11
CA SER A 84 -22.97 -12.90 -4.83
C SER A 84 -21.87 -12.16 -4.07
N ILE A 85 -21.96 -12.09 -2.73
CA ILE A 85 -20.95 -11.37 -1.92
C ILE A 85 -19.57 -12.01 -2.05
N TYR A 86 -19.49 -13.33 -2.06
CA TYR A 86 -18.21 -14.06 -2.17
C TYR A 86 -17.46 -13.85 -3.49
N ARG A 87 -18.13 -13.31 -4.53
CA ARG A 87 -17.47 -12.87 -5.76
C ARG A 87 -16.79 -11.51 -5.62
N HIS A 88 -17.19 -10.72 -4.65
CA HIS A 88 -16.66 -9.37 -4.42
C HIS A 88 -15.66 -9.33 -3.28
N VAL A 89 -15.93 -10.11 -2.22
CA VAL A 89 -15.17 -10.08 -0.96
C VAL A 89 -15.05 -11.51 -0.43
N GLN A 90 -13.88 -11.89 0.05
CA GLN A 90 -13.66 -13.24 0.55
C GLN A 90 -13.55 -13.31 2.08
N SER A 91 -13.22 -12.19 2.74
CA SER A 91 -13.22 -12.12 4.19
C SER A 91 -13.65 -10.73 4.68
N LYS A 92 -14.10 -10.65 5.91
CA LYS A 92 -14.45 -9.38 6.55
C LYS A 92 -13.21 -8.55 6.88
N GLU A 93 -12.06 -9.19 7.08
CA GLU A 93 -10.76 -8.55 7.22
C GLU A 93 -10.37 -7.79 5.94
N GLU A 94 -10.65 -8.35 4.77
CA GLU A 94 -10.40 -7.67 3.49
C GLU A 94 -11.17 -6.34 3.40
N LEU A 95 -12.41 -6.28 3.90
CA LEU A 95 -13.19 -5.04 3.95
C LEU A 95 -12.55 -3.99 4.88
N LEU A 96 -12.01 -4.41 6.02
CA LEU A 96 -11.31 -3.48 6.93
C LEU A 96 -10.05 -2.90 6.29
N ILE A 97 -9.30 -3.72 5.55
CA ILE A 97 -8.11 -3.23 4.84
C ILE A 97 -8.51 -2.28 3.70
N GLU A 98 -9.64 -2.52 3.03
CA GLU A 98 -10.18 -1.57 2.05
C GLU A 98 -10.55 -0.23 2.69
N GLU A 99 -11.11 -0.20 3.91
CA GLU A 99 -11.37 1.05 4.64
C GLU A 99 -10.07 1.81 4.94
N LEU A 100 -9.00 1.13 5.37
CA LEU A 100 -7.71 1.78 5.56
C LEU A 100 -7.13 2.37 4.26
N PHE A 101 -7.34 1.71 3.12
CA PHE A 101 -6.96 2.27 1.82
C PHE A 101 -7.73 3.56 1.51
N GLU A 102 -9.04 3.58 1.73
CA GLU A 102 -9.86 4.77 1.48
C GLU A 102 -9.45 5.93 2.40
N LEU A 103 -9.23 5.66 3.70
CA LEU A 103 -8.73 6.66 4.64
C LEU A 103 -7.34 7.20 4.22
N GLN A 104 -6.49 6.34 3.69
CA GLN A 104 -5.19 6.71 3.18
C GLN A 104 -5.29 7.65 1.96
N GLU A 105 -6.15 7.33 0.98
CA GLU A 105 -6.36 8.17 -0.21
C GLU A 105 -7.03 9.50 0.16
N GLU A 106 -7.94 9.49 1.13
CA GLU A 106 -8.56 10.70 1.65
C GLU A 106 -7.54 11.58 2.37
N ALA A 107 -6.69 10.99 3.21
CA ALA A 107 -5.62 11.72 3.89
C ALA A 107 -4.69 12.40 2.88
N TRP A 108 -4.30 11.68 1.84
CA TRP A 108 -3.46 12.23 0.78
C TRP A 108 -4.14 13.37 0.02
N THR A 109 -5.41 13.19 -0.32
CA THR A 109 -6.20 14.22 -1.02
C THR A 109 -6.33 15.48 -0.18
N ARG A 110 -6.67 15.35 1.11
CA ARG A 110 -6.79 16.47 2.05
C ARG A 110 -5.44 17.17 2.27
N PHE A 111 -4.37 16.40 2.43
CA PHE A 111 -3.02 16.94 2.56
C PHE A 111 -2.65 17.74 1.31
N ARG A 112 -2.77 17.16 0.11
CA ARG A 112 -2.40 17.84 -1.14
C ARG A 112 -3.15 19.12 -1.41
N ALA A 113 -4.40 19.21 -0.97
CA ALA A 113 -5.23 20.40 -1.14
C ALA A 113 -4.71 21.61 -0.34
N LYS A 114 -3.91 21.37 0.72
CA LYS A 114 -3.39 22.40 1.63
C LYS A 114 -1.85 22.44 1.67
N ASP A 115 -1.17 21.55 0.93
CA ASP A 115 0.28 21.40 0.97
C ASP A 115 0.99 22.62 0.35
N ASP A 116 1.61 23.40 1.18
CA ASP A 116 2.59 24.40 0.75
C ASP A 116 3.95 23.72 0.51
N ARG A 117 4.27 23.56 -0.76
CA ARG A 117 5.50 22.89 -1.21
C ARG A 117 6.79 23.64 -0.85
N ASN A 118 6.70 24.89 -0.38
CA ASN A 118 7.83 25.70 0.04
C ASN A 118 8.20 25.47 1.51
N ARG A 119 7.31 24.86 2.30
CA ARG A 119 7.59 24.54 3.70
C ARG A 119 8.68 23.47 3.83
N PRO A 120 9.41 23.42 4.95
CA PRO A 120 10.40 22.39 5.24
C PRO A 120 9.82 20.99 5.11
N THR A 121 10.61 20.05 4.54
CA THR A 121 10.15 18.69 4.26
C THR A 121 9.67 17.97 5.53
N ALA A 122 10.33 18.16 6.67
CA ALA A 122 9.91 17.58 7.96
C ALA A 122 8.50 18.03 8.38
N GLU A 123 8.18 19.30 8.19
CA GLU A 123 6.87 19.86 8.52
C GLU A 123 5.79 19.25 7.62
N ARG A 124 6.06 19.16 6.32
CA ARG A 124 5.13 18.56 5.35
C ARG A 124 4.87 17.08 5.65
N VAL A 125 5.88 16.32 6.08
CA VAL A 125 5.69 14.94 6.55
C VAL A 125 4.81 14.90 7.79
N ARG A 126 5.03 15.78 8.77
CA ARG A 126 4.15 15.89 9.97
C ARG A 126 2.72 16.22 9.59
N ASP A 127 2.51 17.22 8.72
CA ASP A 127 1.17 17.61 8.25
C ASP A 127 0.42 16.45 7.60
N PHE A 128 1.09 15.69 6.75
CA PHE A 128 0.49 14.49 6.13
C PHE A 128 0.09 13.44 7.18
N LEU A 129 0.99 13.15 8.12
CA LEU A 129 0.75 12.16 9.18
C LEU A 129 -0.34 12.62 10.16
N ASP A 130 -0.46 13.94 10.40
CA ASP A 130 -1.51 14.55 11.23
C ASP A 130 -2.88 14.44 10.55
N VAL A 131 -2.96 14.73 9.26
CA VAL A 131 -4.20 14.56 8.49
C VAL A 131 -4.63 13.09 8.53
N GLN A 132 -3.68 12.16 8.32
CA GLN A 132 -3.95 10.72 8.38
C GLN A 132 -4.42 10.29 9.77
N HIS A 133 -3.72 10.72 10.84
CA HIS A 133 -4.10 10.38 12.20
C HIS A 133 -5.46 10.98 12.59
N GLY A 134 -5.75 12.21 12.18
CA GLY A 134 -7.05 12.85 12.39
C GLY A 134 -8.20 12.07 11.78
N LEU A 135 -8.02 11.48 10.59
CA LEU A 135 -9.02 10.59 9.99
C LEU A 135 -9.19 9.29 10.76
N TYR A 136 -8.09 8.73 11.28
CA TYR A 136 -8.14 7.54 12.12
C TYR A 136 -8.90 7.78 13.44
N VAL A 137 -8.71 8.96 14.05
CA VAL A 137 -9.41 9.35 15.27
C VAL A 137 -10.88 9.61 15.02
N ALA A 138 -11.25 10.19 13.87
CA ALA A 138 -12.63 10.50 13.51
C ALA A 138 -13.52 9.25 13.42
N ASP A 139 -12.93 8.09 13.09
CA ASP A 139 -13.62 6.79 13.08
C ASP A 139 -12.77 5.77 13.86
N ARG A 140 -12.61 6.04 15.15
CA ARG A 140 -11.66 5.31 16.01
C ARG A 140 -11.95 3.82 16.10
N ASP A 141 -13.22 3.45 16.28
CA ASP A 141 -13.58 2.05 16.51
C ASP A 141 -13.29 1.20 15.28
N LEU A 142 -13.73 1.63 14.11
CA LEU A 142 -13.46 0.94 12.86
C LEU A 142 -11.96 0.91 12.56
N THR A 143 -11.28 2.05 12.72
CA THR A 143 -9.83 2.15 12.44
C THR A 143 -9.03 1.26 13.38
N THR A 144 -9.38 1.20 14.67
CA THR A 144 -8.73 0.33 15.65
C THR A 144 -8.84 -1.15 15.25
N ILE A 145 -10.07 -1.58 14.88
CA ILE A 145 -10.30 -2.95 14.42
C ILE A 145 -9.50 -3.21 13.13
N ALA A 146 -9.50 -2.27 12.19
CA ALA A 146 -8.80 -2.38 10.92
C ALA A 146 -7.27 -2.46 11.11
N LEU A 147 -6.69 -1.62 11.98
CA LEU A 147 -5.26 -1.68 12.32
C LEU A 147 -4.87 -3.01 12.96
N ARG A 148 -5.70 -3.55 13.86
CA ARG A 148 -5.49 -4.88 14.43
C ARG A 148 -5.56 -5.99 13.37
N ALA A 149 -6.42 -5.85 12.37
CA ALA A 149 -6.52 -6.81 11.27
C ALA A 149 -5.24 -6.86 10.43
N THR A 150 -4.42 -5.79 10.40
CA THR A 150 -3.14 -5.79 9.67
C THR A 150 -2.10 -6.73 10.27
N THR A 151 -2.26 -7.15 11.52
CA THR A 151 -1.36 -8.11 12.20
C THR A 151 -1.73 -9.57 11.97
N LYS A 152 -2.86 -9.86 11.33
CA LYS A 152 -3.30 -11.22 11.01
C LYS A 152 -2.52 -11.79 9.83
N THR A 153 -2.21 -13.08 9.90
CA THR A 153 -1.24 -13.74 9.02
C THR A 153 -1.82 -14.55 7.86
N GLU A 154 -3.11 -14.49 7.59
CA GLU A 154 -3.66 -15.14 6.41
C GLU A 154 -3.01 -14.58 5.14
N ALA A 155 -2.44 -15.45 4.29
CA ALA A 155 -1.60 -15.06 3.15
C ALA A 155 -2.27 -14.05 2.21
N ARG A 156 -3.60 -14.12 2.07
CA ARG A 156 -4.35 -13.20 1.22
C ARG A 156 -4.51 -11.82 1.86
N VAL A 157 -4.86 -11.77 3.14
CA VAL A 157 -4.96 -10.52 3.91
C VAL A 157 -3.59 -9.88 3.98
N ALA A 158 -2.53 -10.65 4.28
CA ALA A 158 -1.16 -10.18 4.30
C ALA A 158 -0.74 -9.49 2.99
N ARG A 159 -1.13 -10.03 1.83
CA ARG A 159 -0.85 -9.40 0.54
C ARG A 159 -1.51 -8.03 0.40
N ARG A 160 -2.76 -7.89 0.85
CA ARG A 160 -3.46 -6.61 0.87
C ARG A 160 -2.82 -5.61 1.82
N VAL A 161 -2.42 -6.07 3.00
CA VAL A 161 -1.68 -5.25 3.97
C VAL A 161 -0.36 -4.74 3.37
N LEU A 162 0.40 -5.59 2.70
CA LEU A 162 1.63 -5.15 2.01
C LEU A 162 1.33 -4.08 0.95
N GLN A 163 0.28 -4.23 0.15
CA GLN A 163 -0.12 -3.20 -0.82
C GLN A 163 -0.45 -1.86 -0.14
N LEU A 164 -1.13 -1.89 1.03
CA LEU A 164 -1.40 -0.68 1.82
C LEU A 164 -0.11 -0.03 2.31
N TYR A 165 0.85 -0.83 2.79
CA TYR A 165 2.16 -0.35 3.23
C TYR A 165 2.96 0.27 2.09
N ASP A 166 3.04 -0.41 0.95
CA ASP A 166 3.72 0.09 -0.25
C ASP A 166 3.10 1.42 -0.71
N ARG A 167 1.78 1.52 -0.64
CA ARG A 167 1.09 2.77 -0.98
C ARG A 167 1.48 3.91 -0.05
N THR A 168 1.46 3.68 1.27
CA THR A 168 1.84 4.69 2.27
C THR A 168 3.29 5.12 2.11
N ILE A 169 4.20 4.15 1.93
CA ILE A 169 5.62 4.41 1.67
C ILE A 169 5.79 5.27 0.41
N GLY A 170 5.06 4.95 -0.68
CA GLY A 170 5.10 5.73 -1.91
C GLY A 170 4.67 7.19 -1.73
N LEU A 171 3.66 7.45 -0.89
CA LEU A 171 3.22 8.81 -0.58
C LEU A 171 4.28 9.59 0.22
N LEU A 172 4.91 8.96 1.21
CA LEU A 172 6.04 9.55 1.94
C LEU A 172 7.22 9.81 1.02
N MET A 173 7.53 8.89 0.11
CA MET A 173 8.58 9.08 -0.90
C MET A 173 8.31 10.32 -1.77
N GLU A 174 7.07 10.59 -2.18
CA GLU A 174 6.74 11.76 -3.01
C GLU A 174 7.10 13.06 -2.26
N ILE A 175 6.82 13.14 -0.96
CA ILE A 175 7.20 14.30 -0.13
C ILE A 175 8.72 14.42 -0.02
N LEU A 176 9.41 13.32 0.31
CA LEU A 176 10.85 13.29 0.52
C LEU A 176 11.64 13.56 -0.76
N GLN A 177 11.22 13.04 -1.93
CA GLN A 177 11.87 13.31 -3.21
C GLN A 177 11.87 14.80 -3.54
N ARG A 178 10.77 15.48 -3.28
CA ARG A 178 10.69 16.94 -3.45
C ARG A 178 11.64 17.67 -2.49
N GLY A 179 11.74 17.22 -1.24
CA GLY A 179 12.69 17.74 -0.27
C GLY A 179 14.13 17.57 -0.72
N ARG A 180 14.49 16.41 -1.30
CA ARG A 180 15.80 16.17 -1.87
C ARG A 180 16.11 17.09 -3.06
N MET A 181 15.13 17.33 -3.95
CA MET A 181 15.27 18.27 -5.08
C MET A 181 15.49 19.72 -4.62
N ARG A 182 15.01 20.09 -3.43
CA ARG A 182 15.17 21.41 -2.82
C ARG A 182 16.41 21.51 -1.93
N ASN A 183 17.21 20.45 -1.81
CA ASN A 183 18.35 20.33 -0.88
C ASN A 183 17.95 20.43 0.61
N ASP A 184 16.71 20.10 0.98
CA ASP A 184 16.30 19.98 2.39
C ASP A 184 16.89 18.70 3.04
N LEU A 185 17.21 17.69 2.21
CA LEU A 185 17.80 16.42 2.64
C LEU A 185 19.24 16.30 2.15
N ALA A 186 20.07 15.56 2.90
CA ALA A 186 21.43 15.25 2.49
C ALA A 186 21.42 14.45 1.17
N LYS A 187 22.42 14.71 0.31
CA LYS A 187 22.45 14.17 -1.07
C LYS A 187 22.57 12.65 -1.12
N ASP A 188 23.17 12.04 -0.11
CA ASP A 188 23.39 10.60 0.03
C ASP A 188 22.22 9.85 0.69
N VAL A 189 21.14 10.55 1.04
CA VAL A 189 19.94 9.91 1.62
C VAL A 189 19.24 9.04 0.59
N ASP A 190 19.09 7.75 0.90
CA ASP A 190 18.17 6.87 0.18
C ASP A 190 16.73 7.23 0.58
N VAL A 191 16.01 7.83 -0.36
CA VAL A 191 14.64 8.32 -0.13
C VAL A 191 13.66 7.17 0.13
N LEU A 192 13.86 6.01 -0.52
CA LEU A 192 13.00 4.85 -0.29
C LEU A 192 13.21 4.31 1.12
N GLU A 193 14.46 4.16 1.55
CA GLU A 193 14.77 3.68 2.89
C GLU A 193 14.30 4.65 3.97
N ALA A 194 14.49 5.95 3.78
CA ALA A 194 13.97 6.98 4.68
C ALA A 194 12.44 6.92 4.80
N ALA A 195 11.72 6.72 3.66
CA ALA A 195 10.27 6.56 3.65
C ALA A 195 9.82 5.30 4.39
N ARG A 196 10.53 4.18 4.24
CA ARG A 196 10.28 2.93 4.97
C ARG A 196 10.46 3.10 6.47
N VAL A 197 11.56 3.71 6.89
CA VAL A 197 11.83 3.98 8.31
C VAL A 197 10.74 4.87 8.89
N LEU A 198 10.39 5.98 8.24
CA LEU A 198 9.29 6.85 8.65
C LEU A 198 7.98 6.07 8.79
N PHE A 199 7.64 5.26 7.79
CA PHE A 199 6.43 4.44 7.83
C PHE A 199 6.44 3.48 9.03
N HIS A 200 7.49 2.70 9.21
CA HIS A 200 7.53 1.68 10.26
C HIS A 200 7.49 2.30 11.66
N VAL A 201 8.25 3.38 11.90
CA VAL A 201 8.27 4.03 13.20
C VAL A 201 6.93 4.69 13.52
N THR A 202 6.34 5.41 12.58
CA THR A 202 5.05 6.10 12.80
C THR A 202 3.88 5.13 12.86
N ASN A 203 3.92 4.03 12.09
CA ASN A 203 2.93 2.96 12.19
C ASN A 203 3.05 2.22 13.54
N GLY A 204 4.28 1.98 14.01
CA GLY A 204 4.55 1.40 15.32
C GLY A 204 3.99 2.24 16.47
N ALA A 205 4.06 3.58 16.38
CA ALA A 205 3.48 4.48 17.37
C ALA A 205 1.94 4.38 17.46
N ARG A 206 1.27 3.94 16.39
CA ARG A 206 -0.19 3.74 16.37
C ARG A 206 -0.67 2.44 17.01
N ILE A 207 0.20 1.43 17.18
CA ILE A 207 -0.17 0.15 17.79
C ILE A 207 -0.65 0.32 19.23
N PRO A 208 0.07 1.01 20.14
CA PRO A 208 -0.41 1.27 21.50
C PRO A 208 -1.71 2.09 21.52
N TRP A 209 -1.86 3.05 20.61
CA TRP A 209 -3.09 3.82 20.45
C TRP A 209 -4.28 2.92 20.04
N ALA A 210 -4.11 2.08 19.03
CA ALA A 210 -5.13 1.14 18.57
C ALA A 210 -5.50 0.09 19.65
N ASN A 211 -4.61 -0.18 20.60
CA ASN A 211 -4.87 -1.05 21.74
C ASN A 211 -5.41 -0.31 22.99
N GLY A 212 -5.70 0.99 22.88
CA GLY A 212 -6.23 1.78 23.98
C GLY A 212 -5.21 2.15 25.06
N MET A 213 -3.93 1.89 24.84
CA MET A 213 -2.85 2.19 25.80
C MET A 213 -2.37 3.64 25.71
N LEU A 214 -2.61 4.32 24.59
CA LEU A 214 -2.26 5.73 24.38
C LEU A 214 -3.51 6.55 24.01
N LYS A 215 -3.54 7.79 24.47
CA LYS A 215 -4.49 8.81 24.02
C LYS A 215 -4.07 9.38 22.66
N ASP A 216 -5.00 10.05 21.97
CA ASP A 216 -4.79 10.63 20.63
C ASP A 216 -3.63 11.61 20.61
N GLU A 217 -3.56 12.53 21.59
CA GLU A 217 -2.50 13.52 21.71
C GLU A 217 -1.12 12.89 21.94
N ALA A 218 -1.05 11.84 22.78
CA ALA A 218 0.20 11.13 23.05
C ALA A 218 0.68 10.34 21.82
N CYS A 219 -0.23 9.74 21.06
CA CYS A 219 0.11 9.09 19.79
C CYS A 219 0.65 10.10 18.78
N ARG A 220 -0.02 11.24 18.60
CA ARG A 220 0.44 12.34 17.72
C ARG A 220 1.80 12.85 18.14
N ALA A 221 2.00 13.11 19.42
CA ALA A 221 3.30 13.56 19.96
C ALA A 221 4.42 12.54 19.66
N SER A 222 4.15 11.25 19.83
CA SER A 222 5.10 10.18 19.51
C SER A 222 5.45 10.15 18.01
N ILE A 223 4.45 10.34 17.14
CA ILE A 223 4.67 10.43 15.68
C ILE A 223 5.56 11.65 15.35
N HIS A 224 5.27 12.83 15.90
CA HIS A 224 6.08 14.03 15.66
C HIS A 224 7.51 13.86 16.16
N GLN A 225 7.68 13.32 17.37
CA GLN A 225 9.01 13.05 17.92
C GLN A 225 9.81 12.08 17.03
N ALA A 226 9.17 11.03 16.50
CA ALA A 226 9.82 10.11 15.58
C ALA A 226 10.27 10.81 14.28
N VAL A 227 9.41 11.64 13.70
CA VAL A 227 9.77 12.45 12.52
C VAL A 227 10.95 13.36 12.82
N ASP A 228 10.94 14.06 13.95
CA ASP A 228 12.03 14.98 14.34
C ASP A 228 13.37 14.24 14.51
N LEU A 229 13.36 13.08 15.14
CA LEU A 229 14.57 12.27 15.31
C LEU A 229 15.14 11.80 13.97
N ILE A 230 14.27 11.34 13.06
CA ILE A 230 14.70 10.90 11.73
C ILE A 230 15.26 12.07 10.94
N PHE A 231 14.58 13.22 10.93
CA PHE A 231 15.04 14.37 10.16
C PHE A 231 16.32 15.01 10.72
N ARG A 232 16.63 14.89 12.01
CA ARG A 232 17.96 15.24 12.55
C ARG A 232 19.10 14.44 11.90
N GLY A 233 18.84 13.21 11.46
CA GLY A 233 19.84 12.36 10.80
C GLY A 233 19.92 12.52 9.28
N ILE A 234 18.86 13.00 8.62
CA ILE A 234 18.78 13.02 7.15
C ILE A 234 18.73 14.42 6.52
N SER A 235 18.61 15.49 7.34
CA SER A 235 18.63 16.87 6.84
C SER A 235 20.00 17.26 6.31
N ALA A 236 20.04 18.15 5.32
CA ALA A 236 21.28 18.58 4.66
C ALA A 236 22.32 19.21 5.61
N GLY A 237 21.88 19.82 6.71
CA GLY A 237 22.76 20.41 7.74
C GLY A 237 23.15 19.48 8.89
N ALA A 238 22.68 18.23 8.90
CA ALA A 238 22.85 17.32 10.05
C ALA A 238 24.24 16.68 10.12
N ARG A 239 25.00 16.68 9.04
CA ARG A 239 26.36 16.15 8.97
C ARG A 239 27.33 17.31 8.92
N GLY A 240 28.13 17.49 9.98
CA GLY A 240 29.26 18.37 9.96
C GLY A 240 30.22 18.03 8.82
N PRO A 241 31.13 18.93 8.43
CA PRO A 241 32.12 18.65 7.39
C PRO A 241 32.95 17.44 7.83
N THR A 242 32.97 16.40 6.98
CA THR A 242 33.87 15.25 7.07
C THR A 242 35.28 15.66 6.70
#